data_57c41c679ed3691ec14cb6b9601d81ef
#
_entry.id   57c41c679ed3691ec14cb6b9601d81ef
#
_cell.length_a   1.000
_cell.length_b   1.000
_cell.length_c   1.000
_cell.angle_alpha   90.00
_cell.angle_beta   90.00
_cell.angle_gamma   90.00
#
_symmetry.space_group_name_H-M   'P 1'
#
loop_
_entity.id
_entity.type
_entity.pdbx_description
1 polymer ?
#
loop_
_entity_poly.entity_id
_entity_poly.type
_entity_poly.pdbx_seq_one_letter_code
_entity_poly.pdbx_strand_id
1 'polypeptide(L)'
;RWQDYDVRRYAYWSVFAGSCGHTYGHNVIMQMLKPGYPTGYGSDGTVKAWYQGLEDPGYNQMQYLSDLMLSFPYFDRNPDQSIIVGKNGLKYDRLIATRGKDYLMVYNYNSNVMKIDLRKISGKKKLLWWFNPSDGAISFIGTADNTIITMSPQIEKTDKINDRVLIAIDAEKNYISREQTKISNQRLADRKRNLNE
;
A
#
# COMPACT_ATOMS: atom_id res chain seq x y z
N ARG A 1 -0.56 -11.89 -17.75
CA ARG A 1 -0.08 -12.34 -16.41
C ARG A 1 -0.14 -11.18 -15.44
N TRP A 2 -0.54 -11.46 -14.20
CA TRP A 2 -0.52 -10.45 -13.15
C TRP A 2 0.93 -10.14 -12.76
N GLN A 3 1.18 -8.87 -12.52
CA GLN A 3 2.44 -8.36 -12.03
C GLN A 3 2.31 -8.06 -10.53
N ASP A 4 3.41 -7.69 -9.88
CA ASP A 4 3.44 -7.34 -8.46
C ASP A 4 2.44 -6.21 -8.10
N TYR A 5 2.31 -5.19 -8.93
CA TYR A 5 1.36 -4.11 -8.72
C TYR A 5 -0.12 -4.55 -8.83
N ASP A 6 -0.42 -5.59 -9.62
CA ASP A 6 -1.77 -6.18 -9.64
C ASP A 6 -2.07 -6.88 -8.33
N VAL A 7 -1.10 -7.65 -7.82
CA VAL A 7 -1.22 -8.32 -6.51
C VAL A 7 -1.43 -7.30 -5.39
N ARG A 8 -0.62 -6.24 -5.35
CA ARG A 8 -0.78 -5.15 -4.37
C ARG A 8 -2.17 -4.54 -4.44
N ARG A 9 -2.62 -4.16 -5.63
CA ARG A 9 -3.93 -3.54 -5.83
C ARG A 9 -5.05 -4.36 -5.21
N TYR A 10 -5.12 -5.65 -5.51
CA TYR A 10 -6.18 -6.51 -4.98
C TYR A 10 -6.04 -6.73 -3.48
N ALA A 11 -4.83 -6.86 -2.96
CA ALA A 11 -4.58 -7.02 -1.54
C ALA A 11 -5.04 -5.78 -0.75
N TYR A 12 -4.59 -4.59 -1.15
CA TYR A 12 -4.98 -3.33 -0.49
C TYR A 12 -6.48 -3.05 -0.61
N TRP A 13 -7.07 -3.26 -1.80
CA TRP A 13 -8.52 -3.09 -1.97
C TRP A 13 -9.31 -4.02 -1.07
N SER A 14 -8.96 -5.29 -1.00
CA SER A 14 -9.66 -6.27 -0.17
C SER A 14 -9.54 -5.93 1.32
N VAL A 15 -8.33 -5.72 1.80
CA VAL A 15 -8.08 -5.46 3.23
C VAL A 15 -8.69 -4.12 3.65
N PHE A 16 -8.57 -3.05 2.87
CA PHE A 16 -9.14 -1.74 3.19
C PHE A 16 -10.67 -1.74 3.09
N ALA A 17 -11.26 -2.61 2.27
CA ALA A 17 -12.70 -2.84 2.19
C ALA A 17 -13.25 -3.70 3.34
N GLY A 18 -12.41 -4.23 4.23
CA GLY A 18 -12.83 -4.94 5.43
C GLY A 18 -12.53 -6.43 5.47
N SER A 19 -11.86 -6.99 4.46
CA SER A 19 -11.41 -8.38 4.54
C SER A 19 -10.44 -8.57 5.70
N CYS A 20 -10.53 -9.71 6.38
CA CYS A 20 -9.65 -10.08 7.52
C CYS A 20 -8.19 -10.27 7.11
N GLY A 21 -7.93 -10.49 5.81
CA GLY A 21 -6.59 -10.69 5.28
C GLY A 21 -6.60 -10.92 3.78
N HIS A 22 -5.44 -11.24 3.25
CA HIS A 22 -5.22 -11.56 1.84
C HIS A 22 -4.27 -12.74 1.71
N THR A 23 -4.59 -13.68 0.84
CA THR A 23 -3.71 -14.82 0.53
C THR A 23 -3.00 -14.57 -0.80
N TYR A 24 -1.68 -14.55 -0.76
CA TYR A 24 -0.87 -14.51 -1.96
C TYR A 24 -0.57 -15.92 -2.46
N GLY A 25 -0.77 -16.13 -3.76
CA GLY A 25 -0.40 -17.38 -4.42
C GLY A 25 0.47 -17.09 -5.65
N HIS A 26 1.63 -17.73 -5.71
CA HIS A 26 2.53 -17.63 -6.85
C HIS A 26 2.46 -18.88 -7.71
N ASN A 27 2.08 -18.75 -8.98
CA ASN A 27 1.80 -19.87 -9.86
C ASN A 27 2.95 -20.88 -9.98
N VAL A 28 4.19 -20.40 -10.18
CA VAL A 28 5.34 -21.31 -10.32
C VAL A 28 5.69 -22.03 -9.01
N ILE A 29 5.40 -21.43 -7.85
CA ILE A 29 5.60 -22.06 -6.54
C ILE A 29 4.50 -23.09 -6.30
N MET A 30 3.24 -22.75 -6.53
CA MET A 30 2.10 -23.65 -6.35
C MET A 30 2.21 -24.91 -7.21
N GLN A 31 2.79 -24.81 -8.40
CA GLN A 31 3.01 -25.93 -9.32
C GLN A 31 4.37 -26.60 -9.14
N MET A 32 5.22 -26.13 -8.23
CA MET A 32 6.59 -26.62 -8.03
C MET A 32 7.36 -26.73 -9.35
N LEU A 33 7.20 -25.73 -10.24
CA LEU A 33 7.77 -25.76 -11.58
C LEU A 33 9.29 -25.85 -11.57
N LYS A 34 9.84 -26.72 -12.44
CA LYS A 34 11.28 -26.91 -12.64
C LYS A 34 11.61 -26.79 -14.13
N PRO A 35 12.81 -26.33 -14.52
CA PRO A 35 13.25 -26.35 -15.90
C PRO A 35 13.15 -27.75 -16.51
N GLY A 36 12.68 -27.83 -17.75
CA GLY A 36 12.54 -29.10 -18.48
C GLY A 36 11.29 -29.93 -18.17
N TYR A 37 10.46 -29.51 -17.20
CA TYR A 37 9.17 -30.17 -16.95
C TYR A 37 8.06 -29.54 -17.79
N PRO A 38 7.04 -30.33 -18.17
CA PRO A 38 5.87 -29.77 -18.83
C PRO A 38 5.27 -28.66 -17.97
N THR A 39 5.03 -27.53 -18.58
CA THR A 39 4.42 -26.40 -17.88
C THR A 39 2.94 -26.66 -17.72
N GLY A 40 2.47 -26.58 -16.51
CA GLY A 40 1.06 -26.69 -16.21
C GLY A 40 0.27 -25.48 -16.69
N TYR A 41 -0.95 -25.38 -16.23
CA TYR A 41 -1.88 -24.31 -16.55
C TYR A 41 -1.26 -22.91 -16.38
N GLY A 42 -1.34 -22.10 -17.44
CA GLY A 42 -0.93 -20.70 -17.42
C GLY A 42 0.55 -20.42 -17.72
N SER A 43 1.29 -21.36 -18.30
CA SER A 43 2.64 -21.08 -18.78
C SER A 43 2.61 -20.37 -20.13
N ASP A 44 3.42 -19.33 -20.26
CA ASP A 44 3.63 -18.56 -21.50
C ASP A 44 4.96 -18.95 -22.20
N GLY A 45 5.52 -20.10 -21.84
CA GLY A 45 6.80 -20.58 -22.36
C GLY A 45 8.04 -20.07 -21.63
N THR A 46 7.93 -19.05 -20.81
CA THR A 46 9.02 -18.56 -19.94
C THR A 46 8.85 -19.13 -18.53
N VAL A 47 9.33 -20.34 -18.33
CA VAL A 47 9.21 -21.00 -17.03
C VAL A 47 10.44 -20.74 -16.20
N LYS A 48 10.31 -19.96 -15.16
CA LYS A 48 11.29 -19.93 -14.08
C LYS A 48 11.03 -21.08 -13.09
N ALA A 49 12.08 -21.54 -12.45
CA ALA A 49 11.95 -22.54 -11.41
C ALA A 49 11.21 -21.98 -10.18
N TRP A 50 10.54 -22.85 -9.40
CA TRP A 50 9.77 -22.44 -8.24
C TRP A 50 10.61 -21.65 -7.21
N TYR A 51 11.86 -22.04 -7.00
CA TYR A 51 12.77 -21.36 -6.07
C TYR A 51 13.14 -19.94 -6.52
N GLN A 52 13.15 -19.67 -7.84
CA GLN A 52 13.32 -18.31 -8.37
C GLN A 52 12.07 -17.45 -8.13
N GLY A 53 10.91 -18.07 -8.04
CA GLY A 53 9.66 -17.38 -7.70
C GLY A 53 9.60 -16.85 -6.26
N LEU A 54 10.44 -17.38 -5.36
CA LEU A 54 10.55 -16.89 -3.98
C LEU A 54 11.13 -15.47 -3.88
N GLU A 55 11.90 -15.06 -4.89
CA GLU A 55 12.50 -13.73 -4.98
C GLU A 55 11.60 -12.70 -5.68
N ASP A 56 10.41 -13.11 -6.13
CA ASP A 56 9.52 -12.20 -6.85
C ASP A 56 8.94 -11.12 -5.93
N PRO A 57 8.92 -9.85 -6.40
CA PRO A 57 8.57 -8.71 -5.55
C PRO A 57 7.15 -8.80 -4.98
N GLY A 58 6.21 -9.45 -5.68
CA GLY A 58 4.84 -9.59 -5.20
C GLY A 58 4.71 -10.28 -3.84
N TYR A 59 5.57 -11.26 -3.56
CA TYR A 59 5.61 -11.92 -2.25
C TYR A 59 6.12 -10.97 -1.15
N ASN A 60 7.28 -10.36 -1.38
CA ASN A 60 7.90 -9.46 -0.40
C ASN A 60 7.02 -8.24 -0.08
N GLN A 61 6.27 -7.76 -1.07
CA GLN A 61 5.40 -6.59 -0.90
C GLN A 61 4.16 -6.87 -0.03
N MET A 62 3.75 -8.12 0.14
CA MET A 62 2.66 -8.47 1.07
C MET A 62 3.05 -8.27 2.53
N GLN A 63 4.34 -8.38 2.85
CA GLN A 63 4.85 -8.06 4.18
C GLN A 63 4.59 -6.59 4.54
N TYR A 64 4.75 -5.66 3.58
CA TYR A 64 4.52 -4.23 3.83
C TYR A 64 3.06 -3.91 4.13
N LEU A 65 2.11 -4.62 3.52
CA LEU A 65 0.69 -4.50 3.88
C LEU A 65 0.43 -5.01 5.30
N SER A 66 1.00 -6.15 5.66
CA SER A 66 0.89 -6.71 7.01
C SER A 66 1.46 -5.75 8.06
N ASP A 67 2.68 -5.25 7.83
CA ASP A 67 3.36 -4.31 8.73
C ASP A 67 2.54 -3.02 8.89
N LEU A 68 1.99 -2.49 7.80
CA LEU A 68 1.13 -1.31 7.85
C LEU A 68 -0.10 -1.55 8.71
N MET A 69 -0.79 -2.66 8.49
CA MET A 69 -2.03 -2.97 9.22
C MET A 69 -1.78 -3.20 10.72
N LEU A 70 -0.68 -3.87 11.07
CA LEU A 70 -0.32 -4.17 12.46
C LEU A 70 0.31 -3.01 13.21
N SER A 71 0.74 -1.95 12.50
CA SER A 71 1.24 -0.72 13.11
C SER A 71 0.14 0.13 13.78
N PHE A 72 -1.13 -0.19 13.55
CA PHE A 72 -2.29 0.53 14.07
C PHE A 72 -3.21 -0.41 14.86
N PRO A 73 -4.11 0.10 15.71
CA PRO A 73 -5.13 -0.71 16.38
C PRO A 73 -6.02 -1.44 15.37
N TYR A 74 -5.64 -2.68 15.05
CA TYR A 74 -6.23 -3.45 13.96
C TYR A 74 -7.73 -3.72 14.16
N PHE A 75 -8.15 -4.06 15.38
CA PHE A 75 -9.54 -4.41 15.69
C PHE A 75 -10.48 -3.21 15.74
N ASP A 76 -9.94 -1.99 15.82
CA ASP A 76 -10.73 -0.75 15.75
C ASP A 76 -10.97 -0.29 14.32
N ARG A 77 -10.36 -0.98 13.35
CA ARG A 77 -10.39 -0.60 11.95
C ARG A 77 -11.73 -0.93 11.30
N ASN A 78 -12.32 0.06 10.66
CA ASN A 78 -13.56 -0.06 9.90
C ASN A 78 -13.39 0.51 8.49
N PRO A 79 -13.91 -0.16 7.43
CA PRO A 79 -14.02 0.43 6.12
C PRO A 79 -14.95 1.65 6.18
N ASP A 80 -14.50 2.79 5.65
CA ASP A 80 -15.32 4.00 5.66
C ASP A 80 -15.08 4.83 4.40
N GLN A 81 -15.91 4.62 3.39
CA GLN A 81 -15.81 5.35 2.13
C GLN A 81 -16.33 6.80 2.24
N SER A 82 -17.00 7.18 3.33
CA SER A 82 -17.44 8.56 3.57
C SER A 82 -16.28 9.53 3.89
N ILE A 83 -15.07 9.00 4.08
CA ILE A 83 -13.82 9.77 4.14
C ILE A 83 -13.53 10.47 2.81
N ILE A 84 -13.90 9.85 1.69
CA ILE A 84 -13.67 10.37 0.34
C ILE A 84 -14.81 11.32 -0.01
N VAL A 85 -14.47 12.59 -0.22
CA VAL A 85 -15.45 13.66 -0.46
C VAL A 85 -15.69 13.83 -1.95
N GLY A 86 -16.95 13.77 -2.36
CA GLY A 86 -17.37 13.88 -3.75
C GLY A 86 -17.50 12.52 -4.43
N LYS A 87 -17.39 12.53 -5.77
CA LYS A 87 -17.51 11.31 -6.56
C LYS A 87 -16.22 10.49 -6.46
N ASN A 88 -16.33 9.29 -5.92
CA ASN A 88 -15.23 8.32 -5.95
C ASN A 88 -15.04 7.78 -7.37
N GLY A 89 -13.80 7.46 -7.75
CA GLY A 89 -13.47 6.88 -9.04
C GLY A 89 -14.07 5.49 -9.25
N LEU A 90 -14.00 5.02 -10.49
CA LEU A 90 -14.41 3.67 -10.89
C LEU A 90 -13.19 2.84 -11.30
N LYS A 91 -13.31 1.52 -11.22
CA LYS A 91 -12.23 0.58 -11.60
C LYS A 91 -10.92 0.95 -10.89
N TYR A 92 -9.86 1.17 -11.63
CA TYR A 92 -8.52 1.47 -11.11
C TYR A 92 -8.37 2.86 -10.49
N ASP A 93 -9.30 3.77 -10.78
CA ASP A 93 -9.33 5.11 -10.17
C ASP A 93 -10.07 5.15 -8.83
N ARG A 94 -10.67 4.01 -8.42
CA ARG A 94 -11.40 3.92 -7.17
C ARG A 94 -10.45 3.98 -5.98
N LEU A 95 -10.67 4.97 -5.13
CA LEU A 95 -10.03 5.08 -3.83
C LEU A 95 -10.72 4.15 -2.82
N ILE A 96 -9.96 3.51 -1.96
CA ILE A 96 -10.49 2.71 -0.86
C ILE A 96 -9.98 3.26 0.46
N ALA A 97 -10.90 3.54 1.37
CA ALA A 97 -10.61 4.14 2.67
C ALA A 97 -11.02 3.24 3.84
N THR A 98 -10.20 3.27 4.87
CA THR A 98 -10.44 2.62 6.15
C THR A 98 -9.98 3.52 7.29
N ARG A 99 -10.55 3.37 8.48
CA ARG A 99 -10.15 4.14 9.66
C ARG A 99 -10.36 3.41 10.97
N GLY A 100 -9.60 3.83 11.98
CA GLY A 100 -9.94 3.65 13.38
C GLY A 100 -10.58 4.91 13.97
N LYS A 101 -10.49 5.07 15.29
CA LYS A 101 -10.95 6.25 16.00
C LYS A 101 -10.10 7.49 15.73
N ASP A 102 -8.79 7.31 15.65
CA ASP A 102 -7.78 8.37 15.65
C ASP A 102 -6.75 8.27 14.49
N TYR A 103 -7.02 7.42 13.52
CA TYR A 103 -6.27 7.31 12.28
C TYR A 103 -7.19 6.99 11.10
N LEU A 104 -6.78 7.36 9.90
CA LEU A 104 -7.37 6.91 8.65
C LEU A 104 -6.29 6.60 7.62
N MET A 105 -6.64 5.72 6.68
CA MET A 105 -5.80 5.35 5.55
C MET A 105 -6.64 5.36 4.28
N VAL A 106 -6.04 5.87 3.19
CA VAL A 106 -6.67 5.87 1.85
C VAL A 106 -5.69 5.32 0.84
N TYR A 107 -6.03 4.18 0.25
CA TYR A 107 -5.26 3.60 -0.85
C TYR A 107 -5.65 4.23 -2.17
N ASN A 108 -4.66 4.69 -2.91
CA ASN A 108 -4.77 5.37 -4.20
C ASN A 108 -3.85 4.68 -5.21
N TYR A 109 -4.42 3.88 -6.09
CA TYR A 109 -3.67 3.05 -7.03
C TYR A 109 -3.02 3.86 -8.15
N ASN A 110 -3.75 4.82 -8.71
CA ASN A 110 -3.30 5.63 -9.86
C ASN A 110 -2.73 7.00 -9.46
N SER A 111 -2.47 7.24 -8.18
CA SER A 111 -2.00 8.54 -7.67
C SER A 111 -2.88 9.74 -8.06
N ASN A 112 -4.17 9.51 -8.21
CA ASN A 112 -5.13 10.55 -8.54
C ASN A 112 -5.24 11.60 -7.44
N VAL A 113 -5.71 12.79 -7.81
CA VAL A 113 -6.12 13.80 -6.83
C VAL A 113 -7.27 13.25 -5.99
N MET A 114 -7.19 13.40 -4.68
CA MET A 114 -8.22 12.98 -3.74
C MET A 114 -8.62 14.09 -2.80
N LYS A 115 -9.89 14.13 -2.45
CA LYS A 115 -10.46 15.04 -1.48
C LYS A 115 -10.91 14.25 -0.26
N ILE A 116 -10.31 14.52 0.89
CA ILE A 116 -10.37 13.68 2.09
C ILE A 116 -10.93 14.48 3.27
N ASP A 117 -11.89 13.90 3.98
CA ASP A 117 -12.46 14.49 5.19
C ASP A 117 -11.73 13.99 6.44
N LEU A 118 -10.80 14.79 6.95
CA LEU A 118 -10.03 14.49 8.15
C LEU A 118 -10.84 14.57 9.45
N ARG A 119 -12.05 15.13 9.41
CA ARG A 119 -12.95 15.23 10.57
C ARG A 119 -13.52 13.87 10.99
N LYS A 120 -13.31 12.84 10.17
CA LYS A 120 -13.73 11.46 10.44
C LYS A 120 -12.92 10.76 11.54
N ILE A 121 -11.82 11.35 11.96
CA ILE A 121 -10.99 10.87 13.06
C ILE A 121 -10.79 11.96 14.12
N SER A 122 -10.41 11.54 15.35
CA SER A 122 -10.20 12.44 16.49
C SER A 122 -9.06 13.44 16.28
N GLY A 123 -8.97 14.41 17.17
CA GLY A 123 -7.88 15.41 17.23
C GLY A 123 -8.14 16.67 16.40
N LYS A 124 -7.61 17.80 16.88
CA LYS A 124 -7.68 19.10 16.18
C LYS A 124 -6.66 19.24 15.05
N LYS A 125 -5.51 18.59 15.22
CA LYS A 125 -4.42 18.54 14.25
C LYS A 125 -4.18 17.09 13.84
N LYS A 126 -3.77 16.90 12.59
CA LYS A 126 -3.40 15.59 12.03
C LYS A 126 -1.96 15.62 11.55
N LEU A 127 -1.24 14.51 11.76
CA LEU A 127 0.01 14.21 11.08
C LEU A 127 -0.31 13.45 9.81
N LEU A 128 0.28 13.85 8.70
CA LEU A 128 0.06 13.25 7.38
C LEU A 128 1.32 12.58 6.87
N TRP A 129 1.15 11.39 6.28
CA TRP A 129 2.22 10.57 5.76
C TRP A 129 1.83 9.93 4.44
N TRP A 130 2.80 9.76 3.54
CA TRP A 130 2.70 8.83 2.42
C TRP A 130 3.38 7.51 2.78
N PHE A 131 2.71 6.41 2.49
CA PHE A 131 3.28 5.08 2.51
C PHE A 131 3.35 4.55 1.09
N ASN A 132 4.49 3.96 0.72
CA ASN A 132 4.72 3.34 -0.57
C ASN A 132 4.53 1.81 -0.47
N PRO A 133 3.49 1.23 -1.09
CA PRO A 133 3.25 -0.20 -1.03
C PRO A 133 4.32 -1.07 -1.70
N SER A 134 5.13 -0.52 -2.59
CA SER A 134 6.14 -1.29 -3.33
C SER A 134 7.42 -1.58 -2.55
N ASP A 135 7.75 -0.76 -1.54
CA ASP A 135 8.97 -0.87 -0.74
C ASP A 135 8.74 -0.68 0.76
N GLY A 136 7.51 -0.37 1.18
CA GLY A 136 7.15 -0.11 2.55
C GLY A 136 7.72 1.20 3.11
N ALA A 137 8.25 2.09 2.27
CA ALA A 137 8.75 3.38 2.70
C ALA A 137 7.63 4.30 3.17
N ILE A 138 7.92 5.07 4.22
CA ILE A 138 6.98 6.03 4.78
C ILE A 138 7.62 7.43 4.79
N SER A 139 6.89 8.43 4.32
CA SER A 139 7.38 9.81 4.20
C SER A 139 6.43 10.77 4.87
N PHE A 140 6.94 11.58 5.80
CA PHE A 140 6.16 12.63 6.43
C PHE A 140 5.84 13.74 5.44
N ILE A 141 4.56 14.13 5.35
CA ILE A 141 4.09 15.16 4.43
C ILE A 141 3.94 16.51 5.15
N GLY A 142 3.54 16.47 6.42
CA GLY A 142 3.26 17.66 7.21
C GLY A 142 2.08 17.47 8.15
N THR A 143 1.52 18.60 8.60
CA THR A 143 0.36 18.65 9.48
C THR A 143 -0.83 19.29 8.77
N ALA A 144 -2.03 18.90 9.18
CA ALA A 144 -3.27 19.52 8.71
C ALA A 144 -4.22 19.79 9.89
N ASP A 145 -5.10 20.76 9.70
CA ASP A 145 -6.21 20.98 10.60
C ASP A 145 -7.31 19.93 10.42
N ASN A 146 -8.21 19.85 11.38
CA ASN A 146 -9.37 18.97 11.33
C ASN A 146 -10.42 19.47 10.33
N THR A 147 -10.12 19.34 9.04
CA THR A 147 -10.90 19.86 7.91
C THR A 147 -10.91 18.90 6.72
N ILE A 148 -11.54 19.31 5.63
CA ILE A 148 -11.42 18.61 4.34
C ILE A 148 -10.16 19.12 3.64
N ILE A 149 -9.33 18.22 3.15
CA ILE A 149 -8.13 18.52 2.39
C ILE A 149 -8.23 17.98 0.97
N THR A 150 -7.50 18.61 0.05
CA THR A 150 -7.29 18.10 -1.33
C THR A 150 -5.82 17.88 -1.54
N MET A 151 -5.44 16.69 -1.99
CA MET A 151 -4.05 16.34 -2.23
C MET A 151 -3.90 15.22 -3.25
N SER A 152 -2.69 15.07 -3.77
CA SER A 152 -2.28 13.94 -4.61
C SER A 152 -0.88 13.50 -4.23
N PRO A 153 -0.54 12.21 -4.40
CA PRO A 153 0.84 11.76 -4.28
C PRO A 153 1.74 12.44 -5.32
N GLN A 154 3.00 12.66 -4.97
CA GLN A 154 4.01 13.03 -5.95
C GLN A 154 4.37 11.78 -6.75
N ILE A 155 4.33 11.90 -8.08
CA ILE A 155 4.63 10.80 -9.01
C ILE A 155 6.15 10.79 -9.26
N GLU A 156 6.79 9.69 -8.94
CA GLU A 156 8.16 9.41 -9.36
C GLU A 156 8.12 8.80 -10.78
N LYS A 157 8.83 9.41 -11.73
CA LYS A 157 8.83 8.99 -13.15
C LYS A 157 9.36 7.58 -13.41
N THR A 158 10.03 7.00 -12.44
CA THR A 158 10.68 5.68 -12.53
C THR A 158 9.73 4.51 -12.23
N ASP A 159 8.60 4.75 -11.60
CA ASP A 159 7.67 3.69 -11.24
C ASP A 159 6.66 3.43 -12.36
N LYS A 160 6.48 2.17 -12.72
CA LYS A 160 5.43 1.75 -13.67
C LYS A 160 4.03 2.06 -13.12
N ILE A 161 3.86 1.89 -11.81
CA ILE A 161 2.64 2.20 -11.06
C ILE A 161 3.06 2.93 -9.79
N ASN A 162 2.44 4.07 -9.54
CA ASN A 162 2.73 4.95 -8.40
C ASN A 162 1.63 4.84 -7.34
N ASP A 163 1.28 3.62 -6.95
CA ASP A 163 0.31 3.43 -5.88
C ASP A 163 0.83 3.97 -4.53
N ARG A 164 -0.03 4.61 -3.77
CA ARG A 164 0.30 5.22 -2.47
C ARG A 164 -0.85 5.02 -1.48
N VAL A 165 -0.49 4.98 -0.21
CA VAL A 165 -1.44 5.08 0.89
C VAL A 165 -1.24 6.43 1.58
N LEU A 166 -2.29 7.25 1.64
CA LEU A 166 -2.33 8.36 2.58
C LEU A 166 -2.61 7.79 3.96
N ILE A 167 -1.81 8.20 4.93
CA ILE A 167 -2.05 7.95 6.35
C ILE A 167 -2.25 9.30 7.02
N ALA A 168 -3.36 9.46 7.75
CA ALA A 168 -3.58 10.61 8.64
C ALA A 168 -3.81 10.10 10.05
N ILE A 169 -3.15 10.73 11.02
CA ILE A 169 -3.15 10.32 12.42
C ILE A 169 -3.45 11.55 13.27
N ASP A 170 -4.26 11.41 14.31
CA ASP A 170 -4.40 12.39 15.38
C ASP A 170 -3.02 12.76 15.92
N ALA A 171 -2.67 14.05 15.91
CA ALA A 171 -1.34 14.52 16.28
C ALA A 171 -0.94 14.22 17.74
N GLU A 172 -1.93 13.87 18.59
CA GLU A 172 -1.68 13.45 19.97
C GLU A 172 -1.36 11.95 20.10
N LYS A 173 -1.40 11.20 18.96
CA LYS A 173 -1.12 9.76 18.89
C LYS A 173 0.21 9.49 18.21
N ASN A 174 0.86 8.42 18.63
CA ASN A 174 2.16 8.01 18.11
C ASN A 174 2.12 6.55 17.63
N TYR A 175 1.63 6.35 16.40
CA TYR A 175 1.61 5.02 15.76
C TYR A 175 2.83 4.76 14.89
N ILE A 176 3.47 5.83 14.39
CA ILE A 176 4.64 5.73 13.54
C ILE A 176 5.87 6.06 14.38
N SER A 177 6.60 5.03 14.82
CA SER A 177 7.77 5.18 15.66
C SER A 177 8.94 5.82 14.89
N ARG A 178 9.90 6.41 15.66
CA ARG A 178 11.17 6.90 15.08
C ARG A 178 11.96 5.79 14.40
N GLU A 179 11.80 4.56 14.85
CA GLU A 179 12.48 3.38 14.30
C GLU A 179 11.90 2.99 12.95
N GLN A 180 10.57 2.99 12.79
CA GLN A 180 9.91 2.81 11.50
C GLN A 180 10.31 3.88 10.50
N THR A 181 10.45 5.12 10.94
CA THR A 181 10.94 6.22 10.08
C THR A 181 12.40 6.00 9.65
N LYS A 182 13.26 5.47 10.54
CA LYS A 182 14.67 5.15 10.20
C LYS A 182 14.77 4.01 9.18
N ILE A 183 14.04 2.92 9.39
CA ILE A 183 13.97 1.77 8.46
C ILE A 183 13.47 2.24 7.10
N SER A 184 12.46 3.09 7.08
CA SER A 184 11.92 3.68 5.87
C SER A 184 12.93 4.54 5.14
N ASN A 185 13.66 5.39 5.84
CA ASN A 185 14.71 6.24 5.25
C ASN A 185 15.85 5.41 4.66
N GLN A 186 16.21 4.28 5.30
CA GLN A 186 17.19 3.35 4.77
C GLN A 186 16.68 2.70 3.47
N ARG A 187 15.44 2.22 3.42
CA ARG A 187 14.83 1.66 2.20
C ARG A 187 14.81 2.67 1.05
N LEU A 188 14.50 3.93 1.33
CA LEU A 188 14.54 5.01 0.34
C LEU A 188 15.96 5.28 -0.18
N ALA A 189 16.95 5.22 0.69
CA ALA A 189 18.37 5.41 0.31
C ALA A 189 18.87 4.25 -0.57
N ASP A 190 18.51 3.02 -0.22
CA ASP A 190 18.88 1.81 -0.96
C ASP A 190 18.23 1.82 -2.35
N ARG A 191 16.94 2.21 -2.44
CA ARG A 191 16.25 2.39 -3.71
C ARG A 191 16.93 3.40 -4.63
N LYS A 192 17.32 4.56 -4.11
CA LYS A 192 18.04 5.58 -4.89
C LYS A 192 19.40 5.11 -5.39
N ARG A 193 20.09 4.26 -4.63
CA ARG A 193 21.34 3.63 -5.08
C ARG A 193 21.11 2.69 -6.27
N ASN A 194 20.16 1.79 -6.16
CA ASN A 194 19.83 0.80 -7.19
C ASN A 194 19.27 1.40 -8.49
N LEU A 195 18.80 2.66 -8.46
CA LEU A 195 18.34 3.38 -9.65
C LEU A 195 19.48 4.11 -10.40
N ASN A 196 20.64 4.24 -9.75
CA ASN A 196 21.81 4.92 -10.32
C ASN A 196 22.90 3.92 -10.78
N GLU A 197 22.70 2.63 -10.58
CA GLU A 197 23.47 1.50 -11.14
C GLU A 197 22.75 0.91 -12.36
#